data_88f7a171e9f11a815ac888a638bfbf3a
#
_entry.id   88f7a171e9f11a815ac888a638bfbf3a
#
_cell.length_a   1.000
_cell.length_b   1.000
_cell.length_c   1.000
_cell.angle_alpha   90.00
_cell.angle_beta   90.00
_cell.angle_gamma   90.00
#
_symmetry.space_group_name_H-M   'P 1'
#
loop_
_entity.id
_entity.type
_entity.pdbx_description
1 polymer ?
#
loop_
_entity_poly.entity_id
_entity_poly.type
_entity_poly.pdbx_seq_one_letter_code
_entity_poly.pdbx_strand_id
1 'polypeptide(L)'
;MISRNILTDILFIVILVILQVFLLNRILIMGKYPPIVYPIYVMFYPFYRDKFQFLGTSFLLGLGMDMFLGTWGINAFATTLIAFVRTVIFRSSSDSTSDFFSFESLQWTQFLGFILTNLFLHQFLVQFIEYFKLSRALDVLINISITTVYSFVFVLFYVLIFKIKQRVWDHILKF
;
A
#
# COMPACT_ATOMS: atom_id res chain seq x y z
N MET A 1 21.81 3.46 15.17
CA MET A 1 21.27 2.67 14.03
C MET A 1 19.79 2.96 13.71
N ILE A 2 18.99 3.42 14.66
CA ILE A 2 17.56 3.73 14.47
C ILE A 2 17.33 4.89 13.48
N SER A 3 18.16 5.93 13.49
CA SER A 3 17.98 7.13 12.65
C SER A 3 18.09 6.87 11.14
N ARG A 4 18.97 5.98 10.71
CA ARG A 4 19.18 5.71 9.27
C ARG A 4 17.98 5.02 8.61
N ASN A 5 17.29 4.15 9.34
CA ASN A 5 16.10 3.46 8.83
C ASN A 5 14.88 4.40 8.70
N ILE A 6 14.72 5.32 9.67
CA ILE A 6 13.63 6.30 9.65
C ILE A 6 13.82 7.30 8.50
N LEU A 7 15.03 7.79 8.27
CA LEU A 7 15.31 8.68 7.14
C LEU A 7 15.02 8.04 5.79
N THR A 8 15.35 6.75 5.65
CA THR A 8 15.04 5.99 4.42
C THR A 8 13.53 5.85 4.23
N ASP A 9 12.78 5.57 5.30
CA ASP A 9 11.33 5.47 5.26
C ASP A 9 10.70 6.81 4.88
N ILE A 10 11.14 7.92 5.47
CA ILE A 10 10.67 9.28 5.14
C ILE A 10 10.96 9.61 3.69
N LEU A 11 12.17 9.34 3.20
CA LEU A 11 12.53 9.58 1.80
C LEU A 11 11.63 8.78 0.86
N PHE A 12 11.37 7.52 1.17
CA PHE A 12 10.51 6.67 0.36
C PHE A 12 9.05 7.15 0.37
N ILE A 13 8.54 7.60 1.52
CA ILE A 13 7.23 8.22 1.66
C ILE A 13 7.12 9.46 0.77
N VAL A 14 8.09 10.37 0.84
CA VAL A 14 8.11 11.59 0.02
C VAL A 14 8.09 11.25 -1.48
N ILE A 15 8.90 10.27 -1.91
CA ILE A 15 8.91 9.80 -3.30
C ILE A 15 7.54 9.25 -3.70
N LEU A 16 6.92 8.43 -2.87
CA LEU A 16 5.60 7.85 -3.16
C LEU A 16 4.50 8.91 -3.25
N VAL A 17 4.50 9.89 -2.34
CA VAL A 17 3.54 10.99 -2.35
C VAL A 17 3.71 11.82 -3.62
N ILE A 18 4.94 12.23 -3.97
CA ILE A 18 5.22 12.98 -5.19
C ILE A 18 4.79 12.19 -6.43
N LEU A 19 5.16 10.91 -6.53
CA LEU A 19 4.80 10.03 -7.65
C LEU A 19 3.28 9.90 -7.77
N GLN A 20 2.59 9.70 -6.66
CA GLN A 20 1.13 9.56 -6.65
C GLN A 20 0.46 10.84 -7.09
N VAL A 21 0.80 11.97 -6.48
CA VAL A 21 0.11 13.26 -6.69
C VAL A 21 0.41 13.84 -8.07
N PHE A 22 1.67 13.86 -8.46
CA PHE A 22 2.09 14.57 -9.67
C PHE A 22 2.08 13.69 -10.93
N LEU A 23 2.21 12.37 -10.79
CA LEU A 23 2.23 11.46 -11.93
C LEU A 23 0.95 10.64 -12.03
N LEU A 24 0.65 9.81 -11.03
CA LEU A 24 -0.43 8.82 -11.09
C LEU A 24 -1.81 9.46 -11.08
N ASN A 25 -2.02 10.51 -10.31
CA ASN A 25 -3.30 11.24 -10.31
C ASN A 25 -3.57 11.99 -11.62
N ARG A 26 -2.57 12.11 -12.50
CA ARG A 26 -2.74 12.67 -13.87
C ARG A 26 -3.15 11.59 -14.88
N ILE A 27 -2.92 10.32 -14.56
CA ILE A 27 -3.31 9.20 -15.42
C ILE A 27 -4.74 8.81 -15.07
N LEU A 28 -5.70 9.51 -15.67
CA LEU A 28 -7.12 9.22 -15.47
C LEU A 28 -7.59 8.13 -16.43
N ILE A 29 -7.88 6.97 -15.89
CA ILE A 29 -8.45 5.86 -16.65
C ILE A 29 -9.95 6.13 -16.82
N MET A 30 -10.45 6.02 -18.05
CA MET A 30 -11.82 6.44 -18.40
C MET A 30 -12.13 7.91 -18.03
N GLY A 31 -11.10 8.77 -17.95
CA GLY A 31 -11.24 10.17 -17.60
C GLY A 31 -11.64 10.48 -16.15
N LYS A 32 -11.71 9.44 -15.27
CA LYS A 32 -12.24 9.60 -13.90
C LYS A 32 -11.42 8.89 -12.82
N TYR A 33 -10.81 7.74 -13.12
CA TYR A 33 -10.24 6.85 -12.11
C TYR A 33 -8.71 6.89 -12.10
N PRO A 34 -8.06 7.57 -11.15
CA PRO A 34 -6.61 7.52 -11.00
C PRO A 34 -6.18 6.19 -10.36
N PRO A 35 -5.09 5.56 -10.83
CA PRO A 35 -4.52 4.41 -10.15
C PRO A 35 -3.90 4.83 -8.82
N ILE A 36 -4.14 4.06 -7.76
CA ILE A 36 -3.64 4.34 -6.42
C ILE A 36 -2.57 3.32 -6.06
N VAL A 37 -1.33 3.77 -5.92
CA VAL A 37 -0.16 2.91 -5.74
C VAL A 37 0.52 3.13 -4.38
N TYR A 38 0.38 4.30 -3.75
CA TYR A 38 1.08 4.60 -2.51
C TYR A 38 0.83 3.61 -1.34
N PRO A 39 -0.31 2.86 -1.24
CA PRO A 39 -0.48 1.83 -0.22
C PRO A 39 0.52 0.67 -0.31
N ILE A 40 1.30 0.60 -1.40
CA ILE A 40 2.39 -0.36 -1.58
C ILE A 40 3.40 -0.30 -0.43
N TYR A 41 3.61 0.88 0.16
CA TYR A 41 4.43 1.06 1.35
C TYR A 41 3.94 0.20 2.50
N VAL A 42 2.62 0.27 2.78
CA VAL A 42 1.99 -0.49 3.85
C VAL A 42 2.06 -1.99 3.57
N MET A 43 1.90 -2.40 2.30
CA MET A 43 1.92 -3.81 1.92
C MET A 43 3.31 -4.44 2.08
N PHE A 44 4.38 -3.72 1.70
CA PHE A 44 5.73 -4.27 1.61
C PHE A 44 6.67 -3.80 2.73
N TYR A 45 6.16 -3.12 3.75
CA TYR A 45 6.97 -2.77 4.91
C TYR A 45 7.51 -4.03 5.61
N PRO A 46 8.81 -4.09 5.95
CA PRO A 46 9.41 -5.27 6.55
C PRO A 46 8.80 -5.66 7.90
N PHE A 47 8.49 -6.94 8.10
CA PHE A 47 7.86 -7.44 9.33
C PHE A 47 8.77 -7.40 10.57
N TYR A 48 10.09 -7.45 10.37
CA TYR A 48 11.07 -7.43 11.46
C TYR A 48 11.27 -6.06 12.10
N ARG A 49 10.66 -5.01 11.55
CA ARG A 49 10.76 -3.64 12.07
C ARG A 49 9.72 -3.35 13.15
N ASP A 50 10.01 -2.33 13.96
CA ASP A 50 9.11 -1.91 15.02
C ASP A 50 7.73 -1.51 14.50
N LYS A 51 6.68 -2.03 15.17
CA LYS A 51 5.28 -1.80 14.79
C LYS A 51 4.85 -0.34 14.96
N PHE A 52 5.36 0.35 15.98
CA PHE A 52 5.00 1.75 16.22
C PHE A 52 5.62 2.65 15.17
N GLN A 53 6.86 2.37 14.76
CA GLN A 53 7.49 3.03 13.62
C GLN A 53 6.66 2.79 12.35
N PHE A 54 6.24 1.57 12.09
CA PHE A 54 5.41 1.24 10.94
C PHE A 54 4.08 1.98 10.92
N LEU A 55 3.36 2.01 12.04
CA LEU A 55 2.08 2.73 12.15
C LEU A 55 2.28 4.25 11.98
N GLY A 56 3.32 4.81 12.63
CA GLY A 56 3.64 6.23 12.51
C GLY A 56 4.02 6.65 11.09
N THR A 57 4.83 5.87 10.40
CA THR A 57 5.23 6.15 9.01
C THR A 57 4.07 5.94 8.04
N SER A 58 3.18 4.96 8.28
CA SER A 58 1.94 4.78 7.51
C SER A 58 0.99 5.96 7.67
N PHE A 59 0.87 6.50 8.89
CA PHE A 59 0.11 7.72 9.16
C PHE A 59 0.70 8.91 8.40
N LEU A 60 2.02 9.11 8.47
CA LEU A 60 2.70 10.20 7.75
C LEU A 60 2.52 10.10 6.23
N LEU A 61 2.56 8.89 5.67
CA LEU A 61 2.29 8.66 4.25
C LEU A 61 0.89 9.14 3.87
N GLY A 62 -0.13 8.69 4.61
CA GLY A 62 -1.51 9.10 4.35
C GLY A 62 -1.75 10.59 4.60
N LEU A 63 -1.13 11.16 5.63
CA LEU A 63 -1.19 12.59 5.91
C LEU A 63 -0.56 13.42 4.77
N GLY A 64 0.57 12.94 4.23
CA GLY A 64 1.16 13.54 3.03
C GLY A 64 0.20 13.55 1.84
N MET A 65 -0.54 12.44 1.63
CA MET A 65 -1.59 12.40 0.60
C MET A 65 -2.72 13.39 0.89
N ASP A 66 -3.19 13.46 2.13
CA ASP A 66 -4.28 14.34 2.53
C ASP A 66 -3.93 15.83 2.34
N MET A 67 -2.68 16.21 2.61
CA MET A 67 -2.20 17.59 2.40
C MET A 67 -2.29 18.03 0.94
N PHE A 68 -2.03 17.16 -0.02
CA PHE A 68 -2.08 17.48 -1.45
C PHE A 68 -3.47 17.30 -2.06
N LEU A 69 -4.27 16.37 -1.54
CA LEU A 69 -5.62 16.08 -2.05
C LEU A 69 -6.72 16.89 -1.34
N GLY A 70 -6.41 17.51 -0.22
CA GLY A 70 -7.39 18.25 0.59
C GLY A 70 -8.40 17.35 1.31
N THR A 71 -8.03 16.12 1.64
CA THR A 71 -8.94 15.08 2.14
C THR A 71 -8.97 14.91 3.67
N TRP A 72 -8.60 15.94 4.42
CA TRP A 72 -8.81 16.08 5.89
C TRP A 72 -8.52 14.84 6.75
N GLY A 73 -7.47 14.07 6.44
CA GLY A 73 -7.05 12.92 7.25
C GLY A 73 -7.68 11.57 6.84
N ILE A 74 -8.46 11.52 5.77
CA ILE A 74 -9.11 10.27 5.29
C ILE A 74 -8.06 9.25 4.85
N ASN A 75 -7.07 9.68 4.07
CA ASN A 75 -5.98 8.80 3.62
C ASN A 75 -5.06 8.42 4.79
N ALA A 76 -4.78 9.34 5.74
CA ALA A 76 -4.03 9.04 6.94
C ALA A 76 -4.72 7.95 7.78
N PHE A 77 -6.03 8.07 7.97
CA PHE A 77 -6.81 7.05 8.68
C PHE A 77 -6.78 5.70 7.93
N ALA A 78 -7.07 5.69 6.63
CA ALA A 78 -7.14 4.48 5.83
C ALA A 78 -5.79 3.72 5.82
N THR A 79 -4.68 4.40 5.56
CA THR A 79 -3.34 3.77 5.54
C THR A 79 -2.94 3.24 6.91
N THR A 80 -3.23 3.99 7.99
CA THR A 80 -2.90 3.56 9.35
C THR A 80 -3.74 2.35 9.77
N LEU A 81 -5.03 2.36 9.44
CA LEU A 81 -5.92 1.24 9.77
C LEU A 81 -5.48 -0.04 9.05
N ILE A 82 -5.11 0.03 7.77
CA ILE A 82 -4.61 -1.14 7.05
C ILE A 82 -3.27 -1.61 7.62
N ALA A 83 -2.38 -0.70 7.97
CA ALA A 83 -1.13 -1.06 8.64
C ALA A 83 -1.39 -1.77 9.98
N PHE A 84 -2.36 -1.30 10.74
CA PHE A 84 -2.77 -1.92 12.00
C PHE A 84 -3.34 -3.33 11.76
N VAL A 85 -4.32 -3.47 10.85
CA VAL A 85 -4.93 -4.76 10.50
C VAL A 85 -3.87 -5.76 10.05
N ARG A 86 -2.95 -5.32 9.17
CA ARG A 86 -1.81 -6.14 8.74
C ARG A 86 -0.97 -6.61 9.94
N THR A 87 -0.65 -5.71 10.86
CA THR A 87 0.13 -6.04 12.06
C THR A 87 -0.58 -7.09 12.93
N VAL A 88 -1.89 -6.96 13.11
CA VAL A 88 -2.69 -7.90 13.92
C VAL A 88 -2.74 -9.29 13.25
N ILE A 89 -3.05 -9.36 11.96
CA ILE A 89 -3.19 -10.62 11.22
C ILE A 89 -1.86 -11.40 11.23
N PHE A 90 -0.75 -10.75 10.90
CA PHE A 90 0.53 -11.45 10.78
C PHE A 90 1.22 -11.72 12.13
N ARG A 91 0.92 -10.96 13.17
CA ARG A 91 1.40 -11.25 14.51
C ARG A 91 0.76 -12.51 15.10
N SER A 92 -0.53 -12.71 14.85
CA SER A 92 -1.25 -13.92 15.31
C SER A 92 -0.72 -15.19 14.66
N SER A 93 -0.09 -15.08 13.48
CA SER A 93 0.49 -16.23 12.77
C SER A 93 1.91 -16.58 13.21
N SER A 94 2.62 -15.69 13.92
CA SER A 94 4.02 -15.89 14.30
C SER A 94 4.24 -16.48 15.71
N ASP A 95 3.18 -16.72 16.49
CA ASP A 95 3.27 -17.31 17.82
C ASP A 95 3.61 -18.82 17.82
N SER A 96 3.65 -19.45 16.65
CA SER A 96 4.08 -20.84 16.51
C SER A 96 5.34 -20.95 15.65
N THR A 97 6.51 -20.98 16.30
CA THR A 97 7.84 -21.20 15.73
C THR A 97 8.48 -20.05 14.95
N SER A 98 9.64 -19.69 15.39
CA SER A 98 10.78 -18.86 14.95
C SER A 98 10.97 -18.45 13.47
N ASP A 99 10.05 -18.64 12.59
CA ASP A 99 10.18 -18.24 11.19
C ASP A 99 9.48 -16.92 10.96
N PHE A 100 10.29 -15.86 10.79
CA PHE A 100 9.77 -14.56 10.34
C PHE A 100 8.98 -14.77 9.05
N PHE A 101 7.71 -14.33 9.07
CA PHE A 101 6.88 -14.35 7.88
C PHE A 101 7.59 -13.60 6.74
N SER A 102 7.85 -14.31 5.66
CA SER A 102 8.45 -13.74 4.45
C SER A 102 7.46 -13.84 3.30
N PHE A 103 7.38 -12.80 2.48
CA PHE A 103 6.58 -12.84 1.24
C PHE A 103 7.07 -13.91 0.26
N GLU A 104 8.31 -14.39 0.43
CA GLU A 104 8.89 -15.46 -0.39
C GLU A 104 8.23 -16.83 -0.13
N SER A 105 7.69 -17.03 1.09
CA SER A 105 7.00 -18.27 1.46
C SER A 105 5.56 -18.34 0.95
N LEU A 106 4.99 -17.24 0.48
CA LEU A 106 3.63 -17.19 -0.03
C LEU A 106 3.51 -17.79 -1.44
N GLN A 107 2.48 -18.59 -1.64
CA GLN A 107 2.06 -18.99 -2.98
C GLN A 107 1.59 -17.75 -3.76
N TRP A 108 1.77 -17.77 -5.08
CA TRP A 108 1.36 -16.66 -5.95
C TRP A 108 -0.09 -16.23 -5.74
N THR A 109 -1.00 -17.17 -5.61
CA THR A 109 -2.42 -16.90 -5.38
C THR A 109 -2.68 -16.18 -4.06
N GLN A 110 -1.98 -16.57 -3.00
CA GLN A 110 -2.06 -15.92 -1.69
C GLN A 110 -1.48 -14.50 -1.73
N PHE A 111 -0.36 -14.34 -2.41
CA PHE A 111 0.29 -13.03 -2.59
C PHE A 111 -0.59 -12.06 -3.39
N LEU A 112 -1.17 -12.51 -4.51
CA LEU A 112 -2.10 -11.71 -5.31
C LEU A 112 -3.36 -11.36 -4.51
N GLY A 113 -3.93 -12.33 -3.79
CA GLY A 113 -5.05 -12.12 -2.90
C GLY A 113 -4.75 -11.09 -1.81
N PHE A 114 -3.57 -11.13 -1.21
CA PHE A 114 -3.12 -10.16 -0.22
C PHE A 114 -3.09 -8.73 -0.79
N ILE A 115 -2.48 -8.54 -1.96
CA ILE A 115 -2.43 -7.22 -2.62
C ILE A 115 -3.84 -6.72 -2.93
N LEU A 116 -4.66 -7.56 -3.55
CA LEU A 116 -6.02 -7.19 -3.95
C LEU A 116 -6.89 -6.80 -2.73
N THR A 117 -6.82 -7.59 -1.66
CA THR A 117 -7.57 -7.33 -0.42
C THR A 117 -7.14 -6.02 0.23
N ASN A 118 -5.83 -5.74 0.31
CA ASN A 118 -5.33 -4.48 0.89
C ASN A 118 -5.75 -3.28 0.05
N LEU A 119 -5.66 -3.34 -1.28
CA LEU A 119 -6.10 -2.26 -2.17
C LEU A 119 -7.61 -2.04 -2.05
N PHE A 120 -8.38 -3.12 -2.05
CA PHE A 120 -9.83 -3.03 -1.91
C PHE A 120 -10.25 -2.39 -0.58
N LEU A 121 -9.67 -2.85 0.54
CA LEU A 121 -9.94 -2.29 1.86
C LEU A 121 -9.54 -0.81 1.93
N HIS A 122 -8.39 -0.45 1.37
CA HIS A 122 -7.96 0.94 1.32
C HIS A 122 -8.96 1.81 0.56
N GLN A 123 -9.33 1.41 -0.65
CA GLN A 123 -10.29 2.13 -1.47
C GLN A 123 -11.68 2.20 -0.84
N PHE A 124 -12.09 1.09 -0.23
CA PHE A 124 -13.35 1.05 0.50
C PHE A 124 -13.37 2.08 1.63
N LEU A 125 -12.32 2.13 2.45
CA LEU A 125 -12.24 3.09 3.56
C LEU A 125 -12.24 4.54 3.08
N VAL A 126 -11.40 4.85 2.09
CA VAL A 126 -11.30 6.22 1.54
C VAL A 126 -12.63 6.66 0.95
N GLN A 127 -13.19 5.88 0.05
CA GLN A 127 -14.42 6.27 -0.64
C GLN A 127 -15.66 6.20 0.26
N PHE A 128 -15.69 5.26 1.20
CA PHE A 128 -16.78 5.19 2.17
C PHE A 128 -16.84 6.42 3.07
N ILE A 129 -15.70 6.89 3.56
CA ILE A 129 -15.64 8.09 4.42
C ILE A 129 -15.91 9.35 3.60
N GLU A 130 -15.35 9.45 2.41
CA GLU A 130 -15.47 10.63 1.55
C GLU A 130 -16.89 10.80 0.99
N TYR A 131 -17.54 9.71 0.62
CA TYR A 131 -18.85 9.73 -0.06
C TYR A 131 -19.98 9.12 0.77
N PHE A 132 -19.98 9.29 2.08
CA PHE A 132 -21.02 8.75 2.97
C PHE A 132 -22.43 9.25 2.64
N LYS A 133 -22.96 8.82 1.48
CA LYS A 133 -24.34 9.03 1.04
C LYS A 133 -24.93 7.69 0.60
N LEU A 134 -25.82 7.12 1.42
CA LEU A 134 -26.53 5.86 1.11
C LEU A 134 -27.22 5.90 -0.26
N SER A 135 -27.66 7.06 -0.73
CA SER A 135 -28.35 7.25 -2.01
C SER A 135 -27.49 6.94 -3.25
N ARG A 136 -26.16 6.84 -3.10
CA ARG A 136 -25.20 6.55 -4.17
C ARG A 136 -24.31 5.34 -3.89
N ALA A 137 -24.77 4.43 -3.04
CA ALA A 137 -23.97 3.28 -2.61
C ALA A 137 -23.51 2.41 -3.80
N LEU A 138 -24.33 2.22 -4.81
CA LEU A 138 -23.95 1.45 -6.00
C LEU A 138 -22.86 2.15 -6.82
N ASP A 139 -22.95 3.47 -7.01
CA ASP A 139 -21.93 4.22 -7.73
C ASP A 139 -20.57 4.17 -6.98
N VAL A 140 -20.61 4.26 -5.65
CA VAL A 140 -19.42 4.15 -4.80
C VAL A 140 -18.79 2.76 -4.92
N LEU A 141 -19.58 1.68 -4.87
CA LEU A 141 -19.09 0.31 -5.03
C LEU A 141 -18.48 0.07 -6.42
N ILE A 142 -19.06 0.61 -7.46
CA ILE A 142 -18.51 0.54 -8.82
C ILE A 142 -17.18 1.30 -8.88
N ASN A 143 -17.12 2.50 -8.33
CA ASN A 143 -15.89 3.30 -8.28
C ASN A 143 -14.77 2.57 -7.51
N ILE A 144 -15.06 2.00 -6.34
CA ILE A 144 -14.12 1.19 -5.55
C ILE A 144 -13.59 0.02 -6.39
N SER A 145 -14.48 -0.72 -7.03
CA SER A 145 -14.10 -1.91 -7.80
C SER A 145 -13.20 -1.54 -8.99
N ILE A 146 -13.56 -0.53 -9.76
CA ILE A 146 -12.80 -0.08 -10.91
C ILE A 146 -11.43 0.44 -10.46
N THR A 147 -11.38 1.33 -9.48
CA THR A 147 -10.11 1.88 -8.97
C THR A 147 -9.20 0.80 -8.40
N THR A 148 -9.77 -0.20 -7.69
CA THR A 148 -9.02 -1.33 -7.15
C THR A 148 -8.38 -2.17 -8.25
N VAL A 149 -9.14 -2.52 -9.30
CA VAL A 149 -8.63 -3.33 -10.42
C VAL A 149 -7.48 -2.61 -11.13
N TYR A 150 -7.64 -1.32 -11.43
CA TYR A 150 -6.58 -0.55 -12.07
C TYR A 150 -5.35 -0.38 -11.18
N SER A 151 -5.55 -0.06 -9.91
CA SER A 151 -4.46 0.03 -8.93
C SER A 151 -3.72 -1.30 -8.80
N PHE A 152 -4.43 -2.42 -8.82
CA PHE A 152 -3.86 -3.75 -8.77
C PHE A 152 -2.92 -4.01 -9.98
N VAL A 153 -3.33 -3.64 -11.19
CA VAL A 153 -2.47 -3.77 -12.39
C VAL A 153 -1.17 -2.97 -12.23
N PHE A 154 -1.24 -1.72 -11.75
CA PHE A 154 -0.06 -0.88 -11.52
C PHE A 154 0.84 -1.45 -10.42
N VAL A 155 0.27 -1.95 -9.33
CA VAL A 155 1.03 -2.57 -8.24
C VAL A 155 1.69 -3.87 -8.71
N LEU A 156 1.01 -4.69 -9.52
CA LEU A 156 1.61 -5.87 -10.13
C LEU A 156 2.79 -5.52 -11.05
N PHE A 157 2.65 -4.48 -11.85
CA PHE A 157 3.73 -4.01 -12.71
C PHE A 157 4.96 -3.60 -11.89
N TYR A 158 4.73 -2.86 -10.80
CA TYR A 158 5.79 -2.52 -9.84
C TYR A 158 6.47 -3.78 -9.27
N VAL A 159 5.70 -4.75 -8.78
CA VAL A 159 6.22 -6.00 -8.21
C VAL A 159 7.04 -6.79 -9.23
N LEU A 160 6.57 -6.88 -10.47
CA LEU A 160 7.27 -7.59 -11.55
C LEU A 160 8.62 -6.94 -11.87
N ILE A 161 8.68 -5.61 -11.94
CA ILE A 161 9.94 -4.87 -12.16
C ILE A 161 10.95 -5.16 -11.04
N PHE A 162 10.50 -5.10 -9.78
CA PHE A 162 11.38 -5.37 -8.64
C PHE A 162 11.84 -6.82 -8.61
N LYS A 163 10.99 -7.78 -8.92
CA LYS A 163 11.34 -9.21 -8.97
C LYS A 163 12.35 -9.52 -10.08
N ILE A 164 12.20 -8.88 -11.23
CA ILE A 164 13.18 -9.00 -12.35
C ILE A 164 14.53 -8.44 -11.89
N LYS A 165 14.54 -7.26 -11.25
CA LYS A 165 15.76 -6.64 -10.75
C LYS A 165 16.48 -7.53 -9.73
N GLN A 166 15.75 -8.14 -8.78
CA GLN A 166 16.32 -9.05 -7.79
C GLN A 166 16.96 -10.28 -8.45
N ARG A 167 16.30 -10.92 -9.40
CA ARG A 167 16.86 -12.05 -10.17
C ARG A 167 18.13 -11.70 -10.93
N VAL A 168 18.17 -10.52 -11.53
CA VAL A 168 19.36 -10.06 -12.27
C VAL A 168 20.54 -9.84 -11.31
N TRP A 169 20.32 -9.23 -10.13
CA TRP A 169 21.35 -9.06 -9.12
C TRP A 169 21.85 -10.40 -8.56
N ASP A 170 20.96 -11.34 -8.26
CA ASP A 170 21.33 -12.68 -7.76
C ASP A 170 22.12 -13.47 -8.80
N HIS A 171 21.92 -13.17 -10.09
CA HIS A 171 22.70 -13.81 -11.18
C HIS A 171 24.09 -13.18 -11.33
N ILE A 172 24.21 -11.86 -11.13
CA ILE A 172 25.49 -11.12 -11.24
C ILE A 172 26.40 -11.41 -10.04
N LEU A 173 25.84 -11.59 -8.83
CA LEU A 173 26.60 -11.85 -7.61
C LEU A 173 27.05 -13.31 -7.46
N LYS A 174 26.62 -14.21 -8.34
CA LYS A 174 27.07 -15.63 -8.37
C LYS A 174 28.30 -15.86 -9.23
N PHE A 175 28.85 -14.83 -9.85
CA PHE A 175 30.16 -14.78 -10.50
C PHE A 175 31.12 -13.94 -9.68
#